data_37aead781b1d4a3df484856531bbdc21
#
_entry.id   37aead781b1d4a3df484856531bbdc21
#
_cell.length_a   1.000
_cell.length_b   1.000
_cell.length_c   1.000
_cell.angle_alpha   90.00
_cell.angle_beta   90.00
_cell.angle_gamma   90.00
#
_symmetry.space_group_name_H-M   'P 1'
#
loop_
_entity.id
_entity.type
_entity.pdbx_description
1 polymer ?
#
loop_
_entity_poly.entity_id
_entity_poly.type
_entity_poly.pdbx_seq_one_letter_code
_entity_poly.pdbx_strand_id
1 'polypeptide(L)'
;MRALFIAAAAAAVLIAVRPAQAQAIPDLNVDPVCHGIAQQAADPSEKGGPDLAFSKCVQSEQAMRQKLVNEWSTFLPTEKSNCIGEQMGGMASYTDLVSCLEMAKDARQLNQGK
;
A
#
# COMPACT_ATOMS: atom_id res chain seq x y z
N MET A 1 -23.44 -67.30 -12.11
CA MET A 1 -23.84 -65.95 -11.67
C MET A 1 -22.62 -65.29 -11.13
N ARG A 2 -22.04 -64.35 -11.91
CA ARG A 2 -20.87 -63.56 -11.51
C ARG A 2 -21.35 -62.17 -11.08
N ALA A 3 -21.25 -61.84 -9.81
CA ALA A 3 -21.58 -60.55 -9.29
C ALA A 3 -20.37 -59.58 -9.53
N LEU A 4 -20.59 -58.55 -10.36
CA LEU A 4 -19.65 -57.46 -10.57
C LEU A 4 -19.84 -56.41 -9.46
N PHE A 5 -18.86 -56.31 -8.58
CA PHE A 5 -18.79 -55.20 -7.62
C PHE A 5 -18.14 -54.00 -8.32
N ILE A 6 -18.93 -52.96 -8.61
CA ILE A 6 -18.45 -51.69 -9.07
C ILE A 6 -18.06 -50.85 -7.84
N ALA A 7 -16.79 -50.72 -7.60
CA ALA A 7 -16.27 -49.79 -6.56
C ALA A 7 -16.28 -48.38 -7.13
N ALA A 8 -17.19 -47.55 -6.64
CA ALA A 8 -17.20 -46.12 -6.95
C ALA A 8 -16.14 -45.41 -6.08
N ALA A 9 -15.03 -45.00 -6.69
CA ALA A 9 -14.04 -44.17 -6.05
C ALA A 9 -14.53 -42.70 -6.03
N ALA A 10 -14.96 -42.21 -4.88
CA ALA A 10 -15.28 -40.83 -4.67
C ALA A 10 -13.97 -40.01 -4.54
N ALA A 11 -13.58 -39.28 -5.60
CA ALA A 11 -12.48 -38.36 -5.55
C ALA A 11 -12.92 -37.09 -4.76
N ALA A 12 -12.47 -36.95 -3.52
CA ALA A 12 -12.66 -35.74 -2.75
C ALA A 12 -11.74 -34.65 -3.31
N VAL A 13 -12.33 -33.68 -4.03
CA VAL A 13 -11.62 -32.48 -4.48
C VAL A 13 -11.44 -31.58 -3.24
N LEU A 14 -10.24 -31.58 -2.66
CA LEU A 14 -9.84 -30.64 -1.64
C LEU A 14 -9.63 -29.27 -2.31
N ILE A 15 -10.65 -28.42 -2.25
CA ILE A 15 -10.51 -27.01 -2.61
C ILE A 15 -9.67 -26.37 -1.51
N ALA A 16 -8.37 -26.20 -1.75
CA ALA A 16 -7.49 -25.44 -0.91
C ALA A 16 -7.93 -23.97 -0.96
N VAL A 17 -8.72 -23.53 0.01
CA VAL A 17 -9.01 -22.12 0.23
C VAL A 17 -7.69 -21.47 0.64
N ARG A 18 -6.99 -20.83 -0.31
CA ARG A 18 -5.84 -20.01 0.01
C ARG A 18 -6.36 -18.81 0.80
N PRO A 19 -5.85 -18.55 2.03
CA PRO A 19 -6.15 -17.30 2.69
C PRO A 19 -5.73 -16.18 1.74
N ALA A 20 -6.65 -15.23 1.49
CA ALA A 20 -6.31 -14.02 0.73
C ALA A 20 -5.09 -13.42 1.41
N GLN A 21 -3.94 -13.45 0.73
CA GLN A 21 -2.71 -12.88 1.29
C GLN A 21 -2.99 -11.41 1.55
N ALA A 22 -2.93 -11.00 2.83
CA ALA A 22 -3.01 -9.60 3.19
C ALA A 22 -1.94 -8.86 2.38
N GLN A 23 -2.39 -7.93 1.53
CA GLN A 23 -1.49 -7.17 0.66
C GLN A 23 -0.46 -6.45 1.52
N ALA A 24 0.82 -6.70 1.28
CA ALA A 24 1.92 -6.08 2.02
C ALA A 24 2.03 -4.58 1.70
N ILE A 25 2.53 -3.81 2.66
CA ILE A 25 2.91 -2.41 2.42
C ILE A 25 3.97 -2.40 1.32
N PRO A 26 3.79 -1.62 0.24
CA PRO A 26 4.75 -1.58 -0.85
C PRO A 26 6.06 -0.92 -0.40
N ASP A 27 7.16 -1.37 -0.98
CA ASP A 27 8.45 -0.69 -0.82
C ASP A 27 8.58 0.37 -1.92
N LEU A 28 8.35 1.63 -1.55
CA LEU A 28 8.35 2.76 -2.46
C LEU A 28 9.73 3.42 -2.52
N ASN A 29 10.23 3.65 -3.74
CA ASN A 29 11.41 4.47 -3.93
C ASN A 29 11.01 5.96 -3.88
N VAL A 30 11.29 6.61 -2.76
CA VAL A 30 10.94 8.02 -2.53
C VAL A 30 12.02 9.01 -2.99
N ASP A 31 13.15 8.52 -3.46
CA ASP A 31 14.27 9.37 -3.89
C ASP A 31 13.85 10.37 -4.98
N PRO A 32 13.14 9.99 -6.06
CA PRO A 32 12.75 10.93 -7.09
C PRO A 32 11.86 12.07 -6.57
N VAL A 33 10.87 11.78 -5.73
CA VAL A 33 9.99 12.80 -5.16
C VAL A 33 10.75 13.70 -4.20
N CYS A 34 11.64 13.15 -3.37
CA CYS A 34 12.44 13.92 -2.43
C CYS A 34 13.49 14.79 -3.12
N HIS A 35 14.10 14.34 -4.22
CA HIS A 35 14.96 15.19 -5.04
C HIS A 35 14.18 16.35 -5.67
N GLY A 36 13.00 16.10 -6.21
CA GLY A 36 12.15 17.14 -6.78
C GLY A 36 11.74 18.21 -5.75
N ILE A 37 11.31 17.78 -4.57
CA ILE A 37 10.95 18.68 -3.46
C ILE A 37 12.16 19.48 -2.99
N ALA A 38 13.31 18.84 -2.83
CA ALA A 38 14.54 19.50 -2.36
C ALA A 38 15.00 20.60 -3.32
N GLN A 39 14.91 20.36 -4.63
CA GLN A 39 15.28 21.37 -5.63
C GLN A 39 14.36 22.59 -5.64
N GLN A 40 13.08 22.41 -5.31
CA GLN A 40 12.09 23.51 -5.31
C GLN A 40 12.04 24.25 -3.98
N ALA A 41 12.23 23.54 -2.86
CA ALA A 41 12.05 24.07 -1.51
C ALA A 41 13.33 24.56 -0.85
N ALA A 42 14.52 24.27 -1.41
CA ALA A 42 15.79 24.70 -0.84
C ALA A 42 15.94 26.22 -0.94
N ASP A 43 15.98 26.88 0.22
CA ASP A 43 16.38 28.28 0.31
C ASP A 43 17.89 28.37 0.10
N PRO A 44 18.40 29.13 -0.90
CA PRO A 44 19.84 29.26 -1.15
C PRO A 44 20.62 29.86 0.02
N SER A 45 19.93 30.55 0.92
CA SER A 45 20.52 31.16 2.12
C SER A 45 20.58 30.19 3.32
N GLU A 46 19.88 29.06 3.27
CA GLU A 46 19.83 28.09 4.36
C GLU A 46 21.07 27.19 4.34
N LYS A 47 21.71 27.01 5.50
CA LYS A 47 22.84 26.09 5.65
C LYS A 47 22.36 24.66 5.38
N GLY A 48 23.05 23.94 4.49
CA GLY A 48 22.72 22.58 4.10
C GLY A 48 21.99 22.48 2.77
N GLY A 49 21.31 23.54 2.33
CA GLY A 49 20.69 23.65 1.00
C GLY A 49 19.85 22.45 0.57
N PRO A 50 19.97 22.01 -0.72
CA PRO A 50 19.20 20.88 -1.25
C PRO A 50 19.47 19.56 -0.52
N ASP A 51 20.69 19.31 -0.04
CA ASP A 51 21.03 18.06 0.66
C ASP A 51 20.27 17.94 1.99
N LEU A 52 20.14 19.03 2.74
CA LEU A 52 19.36 19.04 3.97
C LEU A 52 17.86 18.87 3.67
N ALA A 53 17.36 19.56 2.66
CA ALA A 53 15.96 19.46 2.23
C ALA A 53 15.62 18.03 1.76
N PHE A 54 16.50 17.38 1.01
CA PHE A 54 16.36 15.97 0.62
C PHE A 54 16.31 15.06 1.85
N SER A 55 17.26 15.21 2.77
CA SER A 55 17.32 14.39 3.99
C SER A 55 16.06 14.54 4.85
N LYS A 56 15.54 15.74 5.02
CA LYS A 56 14.28 16.00 5.74
C LYS A 56 13.08 15.33 5.03
N CYS A 57 13.04 15.42 3.70
CA CYS A 57 11.99 14.73 2.92
C CYS A 57 12.03 13.23 3.14
N VAL A 58 13.18 12.58 3.03
CA VAL A 58 13.32 11.14 3.26
C VAL A 58 12.87 10.76 4.67
N GLN A 59 13.24 11.54 5.67
CA GLN A 59 12.79 11.31 7.06
C GLN A 59 11.28 11.42 7.20
N SER A 60 10.64 12.41 6.55
CA SER A 60 9.19 12.56 6.54
C SER A 60 8.50 11.38 5.87
N GLU A 61 9.02 10.90 4.75
CA GLU A 61 8.50 9.73 4.05
C GLU A 61 8.62 8.46 4.90
N GLN A 62 9.73 8.28 5.62
CA GLN A 62 9.90 7.19 6.57
C GLN A 62 8.88 7.24 7.71
N ALA A 63 8.57 8.43 8.23
CA ALA A 63 7.55 8.62 9.24
C ALA A 63 6.16 8.25 8.72
N MET A 64 5.83 8.60 7.46
CA MET A 64 4.59 8.20 6.81
C MET A 64 4.50 6.70 6.60
N ARG A 65 5.60 6.06 6.21
CA ARG A 65 5.67 4.60 6.13
C ARG A 65 5.38 3.94 7.48
N GLN A 66 5.93 4.48 8.56
CA GLN A 66 5.67 3.97 9.91
C GLN A 66 4.20 4.15 10.32
N LYS A 67 3.59 5.27 9.95
CA LYS A 67 2.15 5.49 10.12
C LYS A 67 1.33 4.42 9.38
N LEU A 68 1.70 4.08 8.15
CA LEU A 68 1.08 3.00 7.40
C LEU A 68 1.19 1.65 8.11
N VAL A 69 2.36 1.32 8.67
CA VAL A 69 2.55 0.07 9.43
C VAL A 69 1.52 -0.03 10.56
N ASN A 70 1.28 1.06 11.27
CA ASN A 70 0.35 1.09 12.39
C ASN A 70 -1.12 1.02 11.97
N GLU A 71 -1.47 1.54 10.79
CA GLU A 71 -2.86 1.67 10.33
C GLU A 71 -3.24 0.66 9.24
N TRP A 72 -2.30 -0.11 8.73
CA TRP A 72 -2.48 -0.95 7.54
C TRP A 72 -3.69 -1.88 7.60
N SER A 73 -3.93 -2.49 8.76
CA SER A 73 -5.06 -3.40 8.97
C SER A 73 -6.43 -2.72 8.93
N THR A 74 -6.49 -1.40 9.05
CA THR A 74 -7.75 -0.63 9.04
C THR A 74 -8.27 -0.34 7.64
N PHE A 75 -7.45 -0.55 6.61
CA PHE A 75 -7.80 -0.32 5.21
C PHE A 75 -8.28 -1.60 4.54
N LEU A 76 -9.28 -1.49 3.68
CA LEU A 76 -9.79 -2.62 2.90
C LEU A 76 -8.82 -3.04 1.79
N PRO A 77 -8.83 -4.31 1.37
CA PRO A 77 -7.99 -4.78 0.26
C PRO A 77 -8.17 -3.97 -1.03
N THR A 78 -9.42 -3.56 -1.34
CA THR A 78 -9.72 -2.74 -2.52
C THR A 78 -9.15 -1.34 -2.42
N GLU A 79 -9.21 -0.72 -1.24
CA GLU A 79 -8.59 0.59 -0.97
C GLU A 79 -7.07 0.51 -1.17
N LYS A 80 -6.44 -0.52 -0.61
CA LYS A 80 -5.00 -0.79 -0.77
C LYS A 80 -4.62 -0.96 -2.24
N SER A 81 -5.33 -1.81 -2.98
CA SER A 81 -5.03 -2.07 -4.39
C SER A 81 -5.14 -0.80 -5.24
N ASN A 82 -6.19 -0.02 -5.06
CA ASN A 82 -6.40 1.21 -5.81
C ASN A 82 -5.33 2.25 -5.50
N CYS A 83 -5.06 2.50 -4.23
CA CYS A 83 -4.09 3.52 -3.81
C CYS A 83 -2.65 3.12 -4.15
N ILE A 84 -2.28 1.84 -4.04
CA ILE A 84 -0.97 1.35 -4.49
C ILE A 84 -0.84 1.50 -6.00
N GLY A 85 -1.89 1.21 -6.77
CA GLY A 85 -1.91 1.36 -8.23
C GLY A 85 -1.60 2.78 -8.68
N GLU A 86 -2.10 3.78 -7.96
CA GLU A 86 -1.82 5.20 -8.23
C GLU A 86 -0.33 5.54 -8.05
N GLN A 87 0.36 4.90 -7.08
CA GLN A 87 1.79 5.13 -6.87
C GLN A 87 2.66 4.54 -7.99
N MET A 88 2.17 3.56 -8.72
CA MET A 88 2.92 2.90 -9.80
C MET A 88 3.00 3.75 -11.08
N GLY A 89 2.13 4.74 -11.23
CA GLY A 89 2.03 5.60 -12.43
C GLY A 89 2.76 6.94 -12.34
N GLY A 90 3.42 7.24 -11.22
CA GLY A 90 4.02 8.56 -10.96
C GLY A 90 5.23 8.52 -10.04
N MET A 91 5.54 9.65 -9.42
CA MET A 91 6.54 9.72 -8.36
C MET A 91 5.97 9.13 -7.08
N ALA A 92 6.45 7.95 -6.71
CA ALA A 92 5.97 7.21 -5.55
C ALA A 92 6.29 7.94 -4.24
N SER A 93 5.29 8.04 -3.36
CA SER A 93 5.38 8.72 -2.07
C SER A 93 4.51 8.04 -1.02
N TYR A 94 5.06 7.79 0.17
CA TYR A 94 4.27 7.30 1.30
C TYR A 94 3.27 8.34 1.78
N THR A 95 3.59 9.61 1.69
CA THR A 95 2.66 10.71 2.01
C THR A 95 1.40 10.64 1.13
N ASP A 96 1.57 10.47 -0.17
CA ASP A 96 0.46 10.36 -1.11
C ASP A 96 -0.33 9.05 -0.90
N LEU A 97 0.36 7.95 -0.63
CA LEU A 97 -0.28 6.68 -0.33
C LEU A 97 -1.15 6.77 0.93
N VAL A 98 -0.63 7.36 2.02
CA VAL A 98 -1.40 7.59 3.25
C VAL A 98 -2.63 8.45 2.96
N SER A 99 -2.47 9.55 2.23
CA SER A 99 -3.56 10.46 1.90
C SER A 99 -4.66 9.77 1.09
N CYS A 100 -4.28 8.97 0.09
CA CYS A 100 -5.23 8.18 -0.70
C CYS A 100 -6.03 7.21 0.18
N LEU A 101 -5.35 6.44 1.02
CA LEU A 101 -5.96 5.44 1.89
C LEU A 101 -6.88 6.06 2.95
N GLU A 102 -6.47 7.17 3.56
CA GLU A 102 -7.30 7.88 4.53
C GLU A 102 -8.56 8.45 3.88
N MET A 103 -8.44 9.06 2.70
CA MET A 103 -9.61 9.55 1.95
C MET A 103 -10.57 8.42 1.56
N ALA A 104 -10.06 7.28 1.13
CA ALA A 104 -10.87 6.11 0.79
C ALA A 104 -11.61 5.56 2.02
N LYS A 105 -10.92 5.48 3.15
CA LYS A 105 -11.50 5.06 4.44
C LYS A 105 -12.59 6.03 4.91
N ASP A 106 -12.34 7.34 4.84
CA ASP A 106 -13.31 8.37 5.23
C ASP A 106 -14.54 8.31 4.34
N ALA A 107 -14.40 8.19 3.03
CA ALA A 107 -15.50 8.03 2.09
C ALA A 107 -16.36 6.79 2.41
N ARG A 108 -15.72 5.67 2.77
CA ARG A 108 -16.41 4.45 3.19
C ARG A 108 -17.22 4.67 4.46
N GLN A 109 -16.65 5.35 5.45
CA GLN A 109 -17.34 5.65 6.72
C GLN A 109 -18.55 6.57 6.53
N LEU A 110 -18.41 7.59 5.68
CA LEU A 110 -19.54 8.48 5.34
C LEU A 110 -20.68 7.73 4.66
N ASN A 111 -20.38 6.77 3.79
CA ASN A 111 -21.40 5.96 3.11
C ASN A 111 -22.09 4.97 4.06
N GLN A 112 -21.42 4.53 5.11
CA GLN A 112 -22.00 3.63 6.12
C GLN A 112 -22.90 4.36 7.12
N GLY A 113 -22.75 5.67 7.26
CA GLY A 113 -23.57 6.52 8.15
C GLY A 113 -24.89 7.00 7.57
N LYS A 114 -25.25 6.57 6.35
CA LYS A 114 -26.49 6.94 5.66
C LYS A 114 -27.59 5.91 5.80
#